data_dd9826573ed9e79e596d55b8425ab151
#
_entry.id   dd9826573ed9e79e596d55b8425ab151
#
_cell.length_a   1.000
_cell.length_b   1.000
_cell.length_c   1.000
_cell.angle_alpha   90.00
_cell.angle_beta   90.00
_cell.angle_gamma   90.00
#
_symmetry.space_group_name_H-M   'P 1'
#
loop_
_entity.id
_entity.type
_entity.pdbx_description
1 polymer ?
#
loop_
_entity_poly.entity_id
_entity_poly.type
_entity_poly.pdbx_seq_one_letter_code
_entity_poly.pdbx_strand_id
1 'polypeptide(L)'
;MHHNVRDVMIEVTHGPCLLDNNVFASPCTFQQFAQGTALVHNLIAGRIDLHRVMDRSTPYHFPHTTEVAGCAFVSGGDDRYYNNVFTRPDGGEDCPGEIALGAYAGY
;
A
#
# COMPACT_ATOMS: atom_id res chain seq x y z
N MET A 1 7.95 -12.92 0.80
CA MET A 1 6.72 -13.57 0.32
C MET A 1 6.81 -13.79 -1.18
N HIS A 2 6.47 -14.98 -1.66
CA HIS A 2 6.57 -15.31 -3.08
C HIS A 2 5.59 -16.45 -3.45
N HIS A 3 5.39 -16.65 -4.76
CA HIS A 3 4.49 -17.65 -5.34
C HIS A 3 3.01 -17.44 -4.96
N ASN A 4 2.64 -16.21 -4.61
CA ASN A 4 1.27 -15.80 -4.40
C ASN A 4 0.79 -14.97 -5.60
N VAL A 5 -0.50 -14.82 -5.76
CA VAL A 5 -1.05 -13.85 -6.73
C VAL A 5 -0.81 -12.43 -6.22
N ARG A 6 -0.84 -12.27 -4.91
CA ARG A 6 -0.72 -11.01 -4.18
C ARG A 6 0.02 -11.26 -2.88
N ASP A 7 0.97 -10.40 -2.54
CA ASP A 7 1.70 -10.52 -1.27
C ASP A 7 0.93 -9.94 -0.10
N VAL A 8 0.41 -8.72 -0.25
CA VAL A 8 -0.28 -8.02 0.84
C VAL A 8 -1.58 -7.40 0.32
N MET A 9 -2.64 -7.53 1.09
CA MET A 9 -3.86 -6.75 0.94
C MET A 9 -4.16 -6.06 2.27
N ILE A 10 -4.35 -4.75 2.24
CA ILE A 10 -4.84 -3.99 3.40
C ILE A 10 -6.29 -3.59 3.10
N GLU A 11 -7.19 -4.13 3.90
CA GLU A 11 -8.61 -3.84 3.81
C GLU A 11 -8.90 -2.44 4.39
N VAL A 12 -10.12 -2.01 4.29
CA VAL A 12 -10.57 -0.63 4.55
C VAL A 12 -10.16 -0.12 5.94
N THR A 13 -9.16 0.77 5.96
CA THR A 13 -8.67 1.40 7.20
C THR A 13 -8.02 2.74 6.91
N HIS A 14 -7.96 3.61 7.91
CA HIS A 14 -7.23 4.87 7.87
C HIS A 14 -5.80 4.75 8.43
N GLY A 15 -5.33 3.54 8.73
CA GLY A 15 -4.01 3.34 9.31
C GLY A 15 -3.91 3.83 10.77
N PRO A 16 -2.72 4.04 11.28
CA PRO A 16 -1.44 3.82 10.61
C PRO A 16 -1.10 2.34 10.42
N CYS A 17 -0.52 2.00 9.29
CA CYS A 17 0.00 0.66 9.00
C CYS A 17 1.48 0.75 8.66
N LEU A 18 2.25 -0.26 9.04
CA LEU A 18 3.67 -0.33 8.73
C LEU A 18 4.01 -1.68 8.07
N LEU A 19 4.65 -1.60 6.91
CA LEU A 19 5.26 -2.75 6.24
C LEU A 19 6.77 -2.51 6.21
N ASP A 20 7.53 -3.30 6.94
CA ASP A 20 8.94 -3.07 7.16
C ASP A 20 9.78 -4.35 6.95
N ASN A 21 10.92 -4.20 6.29
CA ASN A 21 11.91 -5.26 6.08
C ASN A 21 11.36 -6.54 5.41
N ASN A 22 10.53 -6.38 4.38
CA ASN A 22 9.96 -7.51 3.65
C ASN A 22 10.57 -7.66 2.25
N VAL A 23 10.46 -8.86 1.71
CA VAL A 23 10.70 -9.16 0.30
C VAL A 23 9.37 -9.55 -0.34
N PHE A 24 8.89 -8.72 -1.23
CA PHE A 24 7.64 -8.92 -1.96
C PHE A 24 7.97 -9.31 -3.41
N ALA A 25 7.77 -10.56 -3.76
CA ALA A 25 8.19 -11.11 -5.04
C ALA A 25 7.03 -11.63 -5.91
N SER A 26 5.79 -11.43 -5.49
CA SER A 26 4.61 -11.82 -6.25
C SER A 26 4.25 -10.76 -7.30
N PRO A 27 3.47 -11.11 -8.35
CA PRO A 27 3.08 -10.17 -9.39
C PRO A 27 2.37 -8.91 -8.89
N CYS A 28 1.56 -9.04 -7.83
CA CYS A 28 1.00 -7.90 -7.11
C CYS A 28 1.61 -7.86 -5.72
N THR A 29 2.44 -6.87 -5.47
CA THR A 29 3.04 -6.68 -4.15
C THR A 29 1.98 -6.24 -3.15
N PHE A 30 1.19 -5.24 -3.53
CA PHE A 30 0.39 -4.52 -2.56
C PHE A 30 -0.94 -4.11 -3.19
N GLN A 31 -2.03 -4.58 -2.60
CA GLN A 31 -3.37 -4.11 -2.93
C GLN A 31 -3.95 -3.40 -1.71
N GLN A 32 -4.31 -2.14 -1.87
CA GLN A 32 -4.70 -1.30 -0.76
C GLN A 32 -6.08 -0.69 -0.97
N PHE A 33 -6.95 -0.91 0.02
CA PHE A 33 -8.22 -0.23 0.21
C PHE A 33 -8.14 0.68 1.46
N ALA A 34 -6.96 1.21 1.73
CA ALA A 34 -6.63 1.96 2.95
C ALA A 34 -5.84 3.21 2.60
N GLN A 35 -5.43 3.95 3.60
CA GLN A 35 -4.55 5.09 3.50
C GLN A 35 -3.70 5.20 4.77
N GLY A 36 -2.59 5.95 4.70
CA GLY A 36 -1.73 6.15 5.85
C GLY A 36 -0.80 4.97 6.14
N THR A 37 -0.33 4.28 5.09
CA THR A 37 0.61 3.17 5.21
C THR A 37 2.04 3.63 4.99
N ALA A 38 2.96 3.18 5.81
CA ALA A 38 4.39 3.36 5.62
C ALA A 38 5.03 2.05 5.14
N LEU A 39 5.78 2.12 4.05
CA LEU A 39 6.57 1.00 3.53
C LEU A 39 8.05 1.38 3.66
N VAL A 40 8.78 0.62 4.47
CA VAL A 40 10.15 0.95 4.87
C VAL A 40 11.07 -0.24 4.68
N HIS A 41 12.20 -0.03 4.00
CA HIS A 41 13.23 -1.06 3.80
C HIS A 41 12.71 -2.36 3.17
N ASN A 42 11.74 -2.27 2.23
CA ASN A 42 11.23 -3.44 1.52
C ASN A 42 11.90 -3.59 0.15
N LEU A 43 11.96 -4.82 -0.34
CA LEU A 43 12.20 -5.10 -1.76
C LEU A 43 10.84 -5.36 -2.41
N ILE A 44 10.52 -4.58 -3.45
CA ILE A 44 9.21 -4.56 -4.10
C ILE A 44 9.41 -4.94 -5.56
N ALA A 45 8.93 -6.12 -5.95
CA ALA A 45 9.09 -6.65 -7.30
C ALA A 45 7.80 -6.60 -8.14
N GLY A 46 6.64 -6.49 -7.50
CA GLY A 46 5.34 -6.52 -8.18
C GLY A 46 4.69 -5.13 -8.29
N ARG A 47 3.53 -5.12 -8.92
CA ARG A 47 2.72 -3.89 -9.06
C ARG A 47 2.05 -3.50 -7.74
N ILE A 48 1.59 -2.27 -7.71
CA ILE A 48 0.81 -1.68 -6.61
C ILE A 48 -0.58 -1.36 -7.15
N ASP A 49 -1.62 -1.85 -6.48
CA ASP A 49 -3.01 -1.58 -6.82
C ASP A 49 -3.66 -0.79 -5.69
N LEU A 50 -4.14 0.41 -6.00
CA LEU A 50 -4.80 1.30 -5.05
C LEU A 50 -6.29 1.43 -5.36
N HIS A 51 -7.10 1.43 -4.32
CA HIS A 51 -8.56 1.55 -4.43
C HIS A 51 -9.10 2.55 -3.43
N ARG A 52 -10.04 3.37 -3.88
CA ARG A 52 -10.83 4.23 -3.00
C ARG A 52 -12.05 3.48 -2.51
N VAL A 53 -12.43 3.71 -1.28
CA VAL A 53 -13.65 3.14 -0.69
C VAL A 53 -14.56 4.28 -0.26
N MET A 54 -15.55 4.57 -1.10
CA MET A 54 -16.44 5.72 -0.94
C MET A 54 -17.87 5.31 -0.58
N ASP A 55 -18.11 4.02 -0.38
CA ASP A 55 -19.42 3.46 -0.08
C ASP A 55 -19.60 3.07 1.39
N ARG A 56 -18.53 3.12 2.16
CA ARG A 56 -18.60 2.92 3.62
C ARG A 56 -17.55 3.76 4.34
N SER A 57 -17.86 4.18 5.56
CA SER A 57 -16.95 4.91 6.41
C SER A 57 -16.32 4.00 7.46
N THR A 58 -15.08 4.30 7.82
CA THR A 58 -14.33 3.59 8.86
C THR A 58 -13.77 4.58 9.88
N PRO A 59 -13.50 4.15 11.11
CA PRO A 59 -12.94 5.01 12.13
C PRO A 59 -11.56 5.55 11.75
N TYR A 60 -11.29 6.79 12.11
CA TYR A 60 -9.96 7.38 12.07
C TYR A 60 -9.61 7.97 13.42
N HIS A 61 -8.32 8.18 13.68
CA HIS A 61 -7.80 8.57 14.99
C HIS A 61 -7.27 10.00 14.99
N PHE A 62 -7.29 10.63 16.15
CA PHE A 62 -6.50 11.86 16.35
C PHE A 62 -5.01 11.59 16.17
N PRO A 63 -4.22 12.58 15.71
CA PRO A 63 -2.78 12.40 15.56
C PRO A 63 -2.12 11.92 16.88
N HIS A 64 -1.23 10.94 16.75
CA HIS A 64 -0.42 10.39 17.86
C HIS A 64 -1.23 9.77 19.01
N THR A 65 -2.44 9.31 18.74
CA THR A 65 -3.30 8.65 19.74
C THR A 65 -4.06 7.49 19.12
N THR A 66 -4.59 6.61 19.95
CA THR A 66 -5.51 5.55 19.56
C THR A 66 -6.98 5.94 19.76
N GLU A 67 -7.23 7.19 20.16
CA GLU A 67 -8.59 7.71 20.35
C GLU A 67 -9.27 7.93 19.00
N VAL A 68 -10.47 7.39 18.84
CA VAL A 68 -11.26 7.54 17.61
C VAL A 68 -11.77 8.99 17.52
N ALA A 69 -11.41 9.66 16.43
CA ALA A 69 -11.84 11.03 16.15
C ALA A 69 -13.19 11.08 15.43
N GLY A 70 -13.53 10.03 14.69
CA GLY A 70 -14.76 9.95 13.90
C GLY A 70 -14.68 8.84 12.88
N CYS A 71 -15.60 8.86 11.91
CA CYS A 71 -15.63 7.94 10.77
C CYS A 71 -15.61 8.72 9.46
N ALA A 72 -14.86 8.22 8.48
CA ALA A 72 -14.77 8.81 7.16
C ALA A 72 -14.58 7.74 6.08
N PHE A 73 -14.84 8.11 4.84
CA PHE A 73 -14.51 7.28 3.68
C PHE A 73 -13.00 7.23 3.47
N VAL A 74 -12.53 6.16 2.84
CA VAL A 74 -11.11 6.01 2.50
C VAL A 74 -10.91 6.54 1.07
N SER A 75 -10.34 7.72 0.97
CA SER A 75 -10.03 8.35 -0.32
C SER A 75 -8.72 7.89 -0.93
N GLY A 76 -7.92 7.15 -0.17
CA GLY A 76 -6.63 6.62 -0.60
C GLY A 76 -5.51 7.65 -0.55
N GLY A 77 -4.31 7.19 -0.84
CA GLY A 77 -3.11 8.03 -0.76
C GLY A 77 -2.58 8.15 0.66
N ASP A 78 -1.85 9.22 0.92
CA ASP A 78 -1.16 9.49 2.19
C ASP A 78 -0.23 8.36 2.66
N ASP A 79 0.36 7.65 1.71
CA ASP A 79 1.31 6.60 1.98
C ASP A 79 2.74 7.12 1.91
N ARG A 80 3.64 6.45 2.62
CA ARG A 80 5.03 6.86 2.70
C ARG A 80 5.96 5.70 2.37
N TYR A 81 6.94 5.98 1.52
CA TYR A 81 7.92 5.00 1.06
C TYR A 81 9.32 5.50 1.44
N TYR A 82 10.02 4.73 2.27
CA TYR A 82 11.39 5.06 2.71
C TYR A 82 12.32 3.89 2.46
N ASN A 83 13.43 4.17 1.76
CA ASN A 83 14.52 3.20 1.59
C ASN A 83 14.10 1.84 1.03
N ASN A 84 13.08 1.82 0.15
CA ASN A 84 12.67 0.60 -0.53
C ASN A 84 13.48 0.41 -1.81
N VAL A 85 13.63 -0.84 -2.22
CA VAL A 85 14.22 -1.20 -3.51
C VAL A 85 13.09 -1.70 -4.41
N PHE A 86 12.89 -1.03 -5.52
CA PHE A 86 11.96 -1.46 -6.56
C PHE A 86 12.73 -2.23 -7.61
N THR A 87 12.30 -3.44 -7.91
CA THR A 87 12.97 -4.30 -8.89
C THR A 87 12.06 -4.63 -10.06
N ARG A 88 12.69 -5.02 -11.15
CA ARG A 88 12.02 -5.34 -12.39
C ARG A 88 12.63 -6.61 -12.99
N PRO A 89 12.47 -7.75 -12.32
CA PRO A 89 13.26 -8.94 -12.62
C PRO A 89 13.13 -9.44 -14.07
N ASP A 90 11.94 -9.33 -14.67
CA ASP A 90 11.67 -9.79 -16.04
C ASP A 90 11.11 -8.69 -16.94
N GLY A 91 10.93 -7.48 -16.44
CA GLY A 91 10.46 -6.34 -17.22
C GLY A 91 9.01 -6.40 -17.67
N GLY A 92 8.22 -7.34 -17.16
CA GLY A 92 6.79 -7.46 -17.47
C GLY A 92 5.92 -6.45 -16.74
N GLU A 93 4.61 -6.39 -17.07
CA GLU A 93 3.64 -5.52 -16.39
C GLU A 93 3.50 -5.84 -14.90
N ASP A 94 3.66 -7.10 -14.54
CA ASP A 94 3.56 -7.56 -13.16
C ASP A 94 4.83 -7.28 -12.34
N CYS A 95 5.90 -6.80 -12.99
CA CYS A 95 7.16 -6.46 -12.35
C CYS A 95 7.63 -5.08 -12.82
N PRO A 96 6.88 -4.02 -12.55
CA PRO A 96 7.10 -2.71 -13.18
C PRO A 96 8.29 -1.91 -12.63
N GLY A 97 8.92 -2.35 -11.55
CA GLY A 97 9.96 -1.57 -10.89
C GLY A 97 9.41 -0.27 -10.31
N GLU A 98 10.17 0.82 -10.40
CA GLU A 98 9.76 2.13 -9.89
C GLU A 98 8.49 2.68 -10.55
N ILE A 99 8.14 2.19 -11.74
CA ILE A 99 6.90 2.57 -12.44
C ILE A 99 5.65 2.17 -11.63
N ALA A 100 5.79 1.19 -10.72
CA ALA A 100 4.71 0.81 -9.81
C ALA A 100 4.14 2.01 -9.03
N LEU A 101 4.96 3.02 -8.73
CA LEU A 101 4.52 4.24 -8.03
C LEU A 101 3.56 5.09 -8.87
N GLY A 102 3.45 4.82 -10.17
CA GLY A 102 2.45 5.44 -11.03
C GLY A 102 1.00 5.17 -10.61
N ALA A 103 0.77 4.14 -9.79
CA ALA A 103 -0.54 3.87 -9.20
C ALA A 103 -1.09 5.06 -8.40
N TYR A 104 -0.20 5.92 -7.89
CA TYR A 104 -0.56 7.11 -7.12
C TYR A 104 -0.91 8.35 -7.97
N ALA A 105 -0.83 8.26 -9.27
CA ALA A 105 -0.97 9.43 -10.16
C ALA A 105 -2.32 10.16 -10.04
N GLY A 106 -3.35 9.52 -9.51
CA GLY A 106 -4.67 10.12 -9.31
C GLY A 106 -4.99 10.52 -7.87
N TYR A 107 -3.98 10.53 -7.00
CA TYR A 107 -4.19 10.74 -5.56
C TYR A 107 -3.51 11.99 -5.03
#